data_b6c0090b69bfa447ed09a510769a88cd
#
_entry.id   b6c0090b69bfa447ed09a510769a88cd
#
_cell.length_a   1.000
_cell.length_b   1.000
_cell.length_c   1.000
_cell.angle_alpha   90.00
_cell.angle_beta   90.00
_cell.angle_gamma   90.00
#
_symmetry.space_group_name_H-M   'P 1'
#
loop_
_entity.id
_entity.type
_entity.pdbx_description
1 polymer ?
#
loop_
_entity_poly.entity_id
_entity_poly.type
_entity_poly.pdbx_seq_one_letter_code
_entity_poly.pdbx_strand_id
1 'polypeptide(L)'
;MQYKLLLLFLLSFYLSASAQTENPKYDKLLADSLGGDDYGMKAYILVILKTGPTHIKDKAVLDSLFKGHMDNIGRLAASGQLIVAGPLGKNDKSYRGIFILNVKSIEEANALLETDPTIKAKVLEAEVFKWYGSAALPTYLPNHEKIEKKKM
;
A
#
# COMPACT_ATOMS: atom_id res chain seq x y z
N MET A 1 -53.17 -28.86 19.11
CA MET A 1 -52.87 -28.46 17.73
C MET A 1 -52.02 -27.19 17.65
N GLN A 2 -52.09 -26.30 18.65
CA GLN A 2 -51.33 -25.03 18.68
C GLN A 2 -49.78 -25.19 18.84
N TYR A 3 -49.32 -26.22 19.58
CA TYR A 3 -47.86 -26.41 19.80
C TYR A 3 -47.09 -26.90 18.57
N LYS A 4 -47.79 -27.62 17.64
CA LYS A 4 -47.14 -28.05 16.39
C LYS A 4 -46.88 -26.89 15.41
N LEU A 5 -47.73 -25.87 15.42
CA LEU A 5 -47.56 -24.67 14.60
C LEU A 5 -46.40 -23.81 15.13
N LEU A 6 -46.22 -23.74 16.46
CA LEU A 6 -45.11 -22.96 17.09
C LEU A 6 -43.73 -23.58 16.80
N LEU A 7 -43.64 -24.93 16.77
CA LEU A 7 -42.43 -25.63 16.44
C LEU A 7 -42.01 -25.45 14.97
N LEU A 8 -42.97 -25.38 14.06
CA LEU A 8 -42.71 -25.12 12.66
C LEU A 8 -42.21 -23.70 12.41
N PHE A 9 -42.70 -22.72 13.18
CA PHE A 9 -42.29 -21.33 13.08
C PHE A 9 -40.86 -21.09 13.66
N LEU A 10 -40.49 -21.86 14.66
CA LEU A 10 -39.11 -21.80 15.23
C LEU A 10 -38.08 -22.48 14.31
N LEU A 11 -38.49 -23.52 13.54
CA LEU A 11 -37.61 -24.18 12.60
C LEU A 11 -37.31 -23.34 11.34
N SER A 12 -38.20 -22.43 10.96
CA SER A 12 -38.02 -21.56 9.79
C SER A 12 -37.03 -20.39 10.03
N PHE A 13 -36.73 -20.08 11.28
CA PHE A 13 -35.77 -19.02 11.61
C PHE A 13 -34.28 -19.46 11.53
N TYR A 14 -34.03 -20.77 11.46
CA TYR A 14 -32.65 -21.30 11.38
C TYR A 14 -32.10 -21.46 9.95
N LEU A 15 -32.91 -21.18 8.92
CA LEU A 15 -32.52 -21.39 7.51
C LEU A 15 -32.02 -20.16 6.81
N SER A 16 -31.83 -19.04 7.51
CA SER A 16 -31.16 -17.86 6.97
C SER A 16 -29.67 -17.81 7.35
N ALA A 17 -28.99 -18.94 7.32
CA ALA A 17 -27.54 -18.93 7.17
C ALA A 17 -27.28 -18.46 5.73
N SER A 18 -26.92 -17.19 5.56
CA SER A 18 -26.36 -16.70 4.32
C SER A 18 -25.15 -17.57 4.01
N ALA A 19 -25.32 -18.55 3.15
CA ALA A 19 -24.20 -19.27 2.55
C ALA A 19 -23.41 -18.20 1.80
N GLN A 20 -22.30 -17.79 2.37
CA GLN A 20 -21.32 -16.98 1.70
C GLN A 20 -20.88 -17.82 0.50
N THR A 21 -21.33 -17.42 -0.71
CA THR A 21 -21.00 -18.16 -1.93
C THR A 21 -19.49 -18.11 -2.10
N GLU A 22 -18.83 -19.27 -1.98
CA GLU A 22 -17.41 -19.38 -2.24
C GLU A 22 -17.11 -18.83 -3.64
N ASN A 23 -16.06 -18.03 -3.75
CA ASN A 23 -15.60 -17.51 -5.03
C ASN A 23 -15.06 -18.67 -5.89
N PRO A 24 -15.70 -19.04 -7.02
CA PRO A 24 -15.24 -20.16 -7.84
C PRO A 24 -13.87 -19.92 -8.50
N LYS A 25 -13.33 -18.69 -8.45
CA LYS A 25 -12.01 -18.31 -8.94
C LYS A 25 -10.97 -18.27 -7.86
N TYR A 26 -11.31 -18.67 -6.62
CA TYR A 26 -10.36 -18.62 -5.51
C TYR A 26 -9.21 -19.57 -5.74
N ASP A 27 -7.99 -19.01 -5.74
CA ASP A 27 -6.74 -19.76 -5.78
C ASP A 27 -6.05 -19.62 -4.42
N LYS A 28 -6.14 -20.67 -3.63
CA LYS A 28 -5.56 -20.71 -2.28
C LYS A 28 -4.05 -20.55 -2.30
N LEU A 29 -3.35 -21.17 -3.27
CA LEU A 29 -1.89 -21.10 -3.32
C LEU A 29 -1.42 -19.69 -3.64
N LEU A 30 -2.13 -19.01 -4.56
CA LEU A 30 -1.86 -17.62 -4.88
C LEU A 30 -2.16 -16.71 -3.68
N ALA A 31 -3.30 -16.87 -3.02
CA ALA A 31 -3.69 -16.09 -1.85
C ALA A 31 -2.65 -16.22 -0.72
N ASP A 32 -2.25 -17.44 -0.39
CA ASP A 32 -1.22 -17.72 0.63
C ASP A 32 0.13 -17.07 0.24
N SER A 33 0.55 -17.18 -1.02
CA SER A 33 1.81 -16.65 -1.50
C SER A 33 1.90 -15.12 -1.44
N LEU A 34 0.76 -14.44 -1.58
CA LEU A 34 0.63 -13.00 -1.50
C LEU A 34 0.34 -12.48 -0.09
N GLY A 35 0.02 -13.39 0.84
CA GLY A 35 -0.36 -13.07 2.22
C GLY A 35 -1.74 -12.43 2.31
N GLY A 36 -2.66 -12.83 1.42
CA GLY A 36 -4.05 -12.39 1.43
C GLY A 36 -4.85 -13.07 2.53
N ASP A 37 -5.77 -12.34 3.13
CA ASP A 37 -6.79 -12.87 4.02
C ASP A 37 -7.99 -13.43 3.22
N ASP A 38 -9.08 -13.78 3.91
CA ASP A 38 -10.30 -14.32 3.29
C ASP A 38 -10.94 -13.40 2.24
N TYR A 39 -10.59 -12.13 2.24
CA TYR A 39 -11.06 -11.12 1.26
C TYR A 39 -10.00 -10.79 0.20
N GLY A 40 -8.85 -11.51 0.17
CA GLY A 40 -7.73 -11.23 -0.72
C GLY A 40 -7.01 -9.92 -0.41
N MET A 41 -7.11 -9.46 0.84
CA MET A 41 -6.58 -8.18 1.30
C MET A 41 -5.43 -8.39 2.29
N LYS A 42 -4.60 -7.38 2.49
CA LYS A 42 -3.61 -7.34 3.58
C LYS A 42 -3.29 -5.93 4.02
N ALA A 43 -2.61 -5.82 5.15
CA ALA A 43 -2.13 -4.54 5.67
C ALA A 43 -0.88 -4.08 4.93
N TYR A 44 -0.82 -2.78 4.68
CA TYR A 44 0.29 -2.00 4.13
C TYR A 44 0.45 -0.71 4.93
N ILE A 45 1.47 0.06 4.60
CA ILE A 45 1.62 1.43 5.08
C ILE A 45 1.53 2.37 3.87
N LEU A 46 0.54 3.28 3.90
CA LEU A 46 0.42 4.39 2.97
C LEU A 46 1.23 5.57 3.51
N VAL A 47 2.05 6.16 2.65
CA VAL A 47 2.80 7.37 2.94
C VAL A 47 2.39 8.46 1.96
N ILE A 48 2.08 9.64 2.48
CA ILE A 48 1.89 10.86 1.69
C ILE A 48 3.12 11.73 1.91
N LEU A 49 3.88 11.97 0.85
CA LEU A 49 5.00 12.90 0.87
C LEU A 49 4.47 14.31 0.64
N LYS A 50 4.94 15.27 1.43
CA LYS A 50 4.62 16.69 1.30
C LYS A 50 5.89 17.54 1.29
N THR A 51 5.79 18.78 0.85
CA THR A 51 6.89 19.74 0.91
C THR A 51 7.26 19.98 2.37
N GLY A 52 8.52 19.76 2.71
CA GLY A 52 9.06 19.97 4.04
C GLY A 52 9.47 21.43 4.30
N PRO A 53 9.92 21.73 5.53
CA PRO A 53 10.27 23.10 5.93
C PRO A 53 11.61 23.57 5.40
N THR A 54 12.48 22.68 4.91
CA THR A 54 13.80 23.07 4.43
C THR A 54 13.76 23.52 2.98
N HIS A 55 14.17 24.75 2.72
CA HIS A 55 14.28 25.35 1.40
C HIS A 55 15.72 25.48 0.98
N ILE A 56 16.19 24.59 0.11
CA ILE A 56 17.55 24.61 -0.43
C ILE A 56 17.58 25.46 -1.69
N LYS A 57 18.38 26.53 -1.69
CA LYS A 57 18.55 27.45 -2.82
C LYS A 57 19.55 26.93 -3.85
N ASP A 58 20.54 26.18 -3.40
CA ASP A 58 21.55 25.58 -4.27
C ASP A 58 20.92 24.44 -5.08
N LYS A 59 20.83 24.68 -6.39
CA LYS A 59 20.23 23.72 -7.32
C LYS A 59 21.02 22.41 -7.38
N ALA A 60 22.35 22.45 -7.33
CA ALA A 60 23.16 21.24 -7.44
C ALA A 60 22.96 20.34 -6.21
N VAL A 61 22.85 20.92 -5.02
CA VAL A 61 22.54 20.21 -3.78
C VAL A 61 21.14 19.60 -3.86
N LEU A 62 20.15 20.38 -4.32
CA LEU A 62 18.76 19.91 -4.45
C LEU A 62 18.65 18.75 -5.45
N ASP A 63 19.29 18.88 -6.61
CA ASP A 63 19.31 17.83 -7.66
C ASP A 63 19.98 16.55 -7.13
N SER A 64 21.05 16.66 -6.33
CA SER A 64 21.70 15.52 -5.69
C SER A 64 20.80 14.81 -4.69
N LEU A 65 20.05 15.55 -3.88
CA LEU A 65 19.07 14.97 -2.93
C LEU A 65 17.95 14.22 -3.66
N PHE A 66 17.41 14.82 -4.72
CA PHE A 66 16.35 14.16 -5.49
C PHE A 66 16.87 12.97 -6.29
N LYS A 67 18.12 13.01 -6.78
CA LYS A 67 18.75 11.81 -7.34
C LYS A 67 18.81 10.69 -6.31
N GLY A 68 19.28 10.99 -5.09
CA GLY A 68 19.32 10.00 -4.01
C GLY A 68 17.93 9.50 -3.60
N HIS A 69 16.90 10.34 -3.67
CA HIS A 69 15.50 9.95 -3.50
C HIS A 69 15.08 8.91 -4.54
N MET A 70 15.36 9.14 -5.83
CA MET A 70 15.03 8.19 -6.89
C MET A 70 15.80 6.88 -6.76
N ASP A 71 17.10 6.94 -6.43
CA ASP A 71 17.93 5.77 -6.15
C ASP A 71 17.36 4.95 -4.97
N ASN A 72 16.85 5.61 -3.93
CA ASN A 72 16.23 4.97 -2.77
C ASN A 72 14.90 4.30 -3.14
N ILE A 73 14.05 4.94 -3.95
CA ILE A 73 12.83 4.34 -4.51
C ILE A 73 13.16 3.04 -5.24
N GLY A 74 14.14 3.07 -6.15
CA GLY A 74 14.56 1.88 -6.89
C GLY A 74 15.05 0.75 -5.98
N ARG A 75 15.84 1.07 -4.96
CA ARG A 75 16.33 0.10 -3.97
C ARG A 75 15.21 -0.54 -3.18
N LEU A 76 14.26 0.25 -2.69
CA LEU A 76 13.12 -0.25 -1.91
C LEU A 76 12.14 -1.07 -2.77
N ALA A 77 11.96 -0.69 -4.04
CA ALA A 77 11.15 -1.46 -4.99
C ALA A 77 11.82 -2.82 -5.29
N ALA A 78 13.12 -2.84 -5.56
CA ALA A 78 13.88 -4.07 -5.82
C ALA A 78 13.86 -5.05 -4.64
N SER A 79 13.79 -4.53 -3.39
CA SER A 79 13.66 -5.37 -2.18
C SER A 79 12.22 -5.80 -1.88
N GLY A 80 11.21 -5.38 -2.68
CA GLY A 80 9.80 -5.67 -2.45
C GLY A 80 9.18 -4.91 -1.25
N GLN A 81 9.92 -3.95 -0.67
CA GLN A 81 9.44 -3.13 0.44
C GLN A 81 8.60 -1.93 -0.01
N LEU A 82 8.83 -1.43 -1.21
CA LEU A 82 8.02 -0.37 -1.84
C LEU A 82 7.24 -0.98 -3.02
N ILE A 83 5.92 -0.92 -2.94
CA ILE A 83 5.04 -1.48 -3.97
C ILE A 83 4.58 -0.40 -4.94
N VAL A 84 4.20 0.76 -4.44
CA VAL A 84 3.74 1.87 -5.27
C VAL A 84 4.53 3.11 -4.90
N ALA A 85 5.04 3.80 -5.90
CA ALA A 85 5.58 5.14 -5.79
C ALA A 85 5.09 5.98 -6.97
N GLY A 86 4.78 7.25 -6.70
CA GLY A 86 4.40 8.15 -7.79
C GLY A 86 4.18 9.58 -7.30
N PRO A 87 4.49 10.58 -8.18
CA PRO A 87 4.27 11.97 -7.86
C PRO A 87 2.79 12.33 -7.90
N LEU A 88 2.38 13.29 -7.10
CA LEU A 88 1.07 13.95 -7.19
C LEU A 88 1.20 15.25 -8.00
N GLY A 89 0.20 15.53 -8.80
CA GLY A 89 0.07 16.82 -9.46
C GLY A 89 -0.03 17.97 -8.44
N LYS A 90 0.22 19.21 -8.92
CA LYS A 90 0.12 20.41 -8.07
C LYS A 90 -1.23 20.47 -7.36
N ASN A 91 -1.22 20.71 -6.05
CA ASN A 91 -2.40 20.78 -5.20
C ASN A 91 -2.21 21.79 -4.06
N ASP A 92 -3.31 22.17 -3.42
CA ASP A 92 -3.36 23.16 -2.33
C ASP A 92 -2.78 22.66 -0.99
N LYS A 93 -2.63 21.32 -0.84
CA LYS A 93 -2.09 20.69 0.37
C LYS A 93 -0.57 20.50 0.35
N SER A 94 0.09 20.96 -0.72
CA SER A 94 1.54 20.77 -0.90
C SER A 94 1.97 19.30 -0.91
N TYR A 95 1.08 18.37 -1.22
CA TYR A 95 1.39 16.97 -1.39
C TYR A 95 2.20 16.73 -2.66
N ARG A 96 3.26 15.96 -2.55
CA ARG A 96 4.27 15.75 -3.61
C ARG A 96 4.21 14.38 -4.25
N GLY A 97 3.83 13.36 -3.48
CA GLY A 97 3.76 12.00 -3.97
C GLY A 97 3.19 11.05 -2.93
N ILE A 98 3.05 9.79 -3.32
CA ILE A 98 2.64 8.71 -2.42
C ILE A 98 3.62 7.56 -2.49
N PHE A 99 3.71 6.80 -1.37
CA PHE A 99 4.26 5.45 -1.34
C PHE A 99 3.23 4.48 -0.76
N ILE A 100 3.24 3.24 -1.22
CA ILE A 100 2.63 2.11 -0.53
C ILE A 100 3.77 1.15 -0.17
N LEU A 101 4.04 1.03 1.13
CA LEU A 101 5.11 0.19 1.67
C LEU A 101 4.54 -1.15 2.13
N ASN A 102 5.21 -2.23 1.76
CA ASN A 102 4.88 -3.60 2.16
C ASN A 102 5.66 -3.96 3.44
N VAL A 103 5.31 -3.29 4.52
CA VAL A 103 5.88 -3.48 5.86
C VAL A 103 4.76 -3.62 6.88
N LYS A 104 5.07 -4.14 8.07
CA LYS A 104 4.07 -4.54 9.07
C LYS A 104 3.68 -3.43 10.03
N SER A 105 4.55 -2.44 10.21
CA SER A 105 4.34 -1.40 11.22
C SER A 105 4.76 -0.01 10.73
N ILE A 106 4.25 1.01 11.42
CA ILE A 106 4.64 2.41 11.19
C ILE A 106 6.12 2.62 11.54
N GLU A 107 6.64 1.91 12.55
CA GLU A 107 8.04 1.97 12.97
C GLU A 107 8.96 1.46 11.87
N GLU A 108 8.63 0.33 11.23
CA GLU A 108 9.36 -0.19 10.07
C GLU A 108 9.31 0.79 8.90
N ALA A 109 8.15 1.38 8.62
CA ALA A 109 8.00 2.38 7.56
C ALA A 109 8.87 3.61 7.83
N ASN A 110 8.87 4.14 9.05
CA ASN A 110 9.70 5.28 9.43
C ASN A 110 11.19 4.96 9.27
N ALA A 111 11.64 3.76 9.65
CA ALA A 111 13.02 3.35 9.46
C ALA A 111 13.42 3.33 7.96
N LEU A 112 12.52 2.93 7.06
CA LEU A 112 12.75 3.00 5.62
C LEU A 112 12.77 4.45 5.10
N LEU A 113 11.85 5.29 5.58
CA LEU A 113 11.77 6.70 5.19
C LEU A 113 13.01 7.48 5.59
N GLU A 114 13.62 7.18 6.74
CA GLU A 114 14.88 7.77 7.19
C GLU A 114 16.09 7.42 6.28
N THR A 115 15.97 6.46 5.38
CA THR A 115 16.99 6.17 4.37
C THR A 115 16.92 7.11 3.16
N ASP A 116 15.86 7.90 3.04
CA ASP A 116 15.64 8.84 1.96
C ASP A 116 16.33 10.18 2.23
N PRO A 117 17.28 10.62 1.39
CA PRO A 117 18.04 11.85 1.65
C PRO A 117 17.17 13.10 1.63
N THR A 118 16.04 13.13 0.89
CA THR A 118 15.14 14.30 0.88
C THR A 118 14.35 14.41 2.18
N ILE A 119 13.95 13.28 2.77
CA ILE A 119 13.26 13.23 4.06
C ILE A 119 14.24 13.56 5.18
N LYS A 120 15.43 12.96 5.16
CA LYS A 120 16.50 13.22 6.13
C LYS A 120 16.91 14.70 6.15
N ALA A 121 16.95 15.35 4.97
CA ALA A 121 17.24 16.78 4.85
C ALA A 121 16.01 17.68 5.12
N LYS A 122 14.84 17.09 5.43
CA LYS A 122 13.56 17.79 5.63
C LYS A 122 13.14 18.66 4.43
N VAL A 123 13.58 18.32 3.22
CA VAL A 123 13.06 18.87 1.96
C VAL A 123 11.68 18.29 1.65
N LEU A 124 11.49 17.00 1.99
CA LEU A 124 10.20 16.35 2.05
C LEU A 124 9.90 15.91 3.49
N GLU A 125 8.62 15.89 3.84
CA GLU A 125 8.07 15.27 5.04
C GLU A 125 7.11 14.16 4.66
N ALA A 126 6.90 13.20 5.56
CA ALA A 126 6.02 12.07 5.35
C ALA A 126 4.88 12.03 6.37
N GLU A 127 3.66 11.86 5.88
CA GLU A 127 2.49 11.46 6.69
C GLU A 127 2.26 9.97 6.47
N VAL A 128 2.16 9.20 7.57
CA VAL A 128 2.20 7.73 7.54
C VAL A 128 0.91 7.16 8.10
N PHE A 129 0.27 6.27 7.35
CA PHE A 129 -1.03 5.70 7.68
C PHE A 129 -1.02 4.18 7.51
N LYS A 130 -1.68 3.47 8.44
CA LYS A 130 -2.03 2.07 8.19
C LYS A 130 -3.07 2.03 7.07
N TRP A 131 -2.85 1.19 6.08
CA TRP A 131 -3.75 1.04 4.96
C TRP A 131 -4.01 -0.45 4.68
N TYR A 132 -5.24 -0.78 4.35
CA TYR A 132 -5.67 -2.13 4.06
C TYR A 132 -6.07 -2.19 2.58
N GLY A 133 -5.35 -3.00 1.80
CA GLY A 133 -5.49 -3.04 0.35
C GLY A 133 -5.35 -4.45 -0.21
N SER A 134 -5.58 -4.59 -1.51
CA SER A 134 -5.45 -5.90 -2.17
C SER A 134 -4.06 -6.50 -1.98
N ALA A 135 -3.99 -7.75 -1.56
CA ALA A 135 -2.74 -8.51 -1.45
C ALA A 135 -2.08 -8.71 -2.83
N ALA A 136 -2.83 -8.58 -3.92
CA ALA A 136 -2.33 -8.72 -5.28
C ALA A 136 -1.57 -7.49 -5.80
N LEU A 137 -1.51 -6.36 -5.06
CA LEU A 137 -0.79 -5.17 -5.51
C LEU A 137 0.64 -5.43 -5.99
N PRO A 138 1.49 -6.26 -5.33
CA PRO A 138 2.86 -6.49 -5.80
C PRO A 138 2.97 -7.14 -7.18
N THR A 139 1.89 -7.75 -7.67
CA THR A 139 1.93 -8.54 -8.91
C THR A 139 2.11 -7.71 -10.19
N TYR A 140 1.95 -6.38 -10.13
CA TYR A 140 2.19 -5.53 -11.29
C TYR A 140 3.69 -5.23 -11.52
N LEU A 141 4.52 -5.31 -10.48
CA LEU A 141 5.93 -4.91 -10.53
C LEU A 141 6.73 -5.57 -11.67
N PRO A 142 6.62 -6.90 -11.91
CA PRO A 142 7.30 -7.54 -13.01
C PRO A 142 6.87 -7.05 -14.41
N ASN A 143 5.65 -6.49 -14.51
CA ASN A 143 5.16 -5.90 -15.75
C ASN A 143 5.60 -4.44 -15.90
N HIS A 144 5.79 -3.72 -14.79
CA HIS A 144 6.29 -2.35 -14.84
C HIS A 144 7.65 -2.29 -15.54
N GLU A 145 8.59 -3.16 -15.19
CA GLU A 145 9.90 -3.25 -15.82
C GLU A 145 9.86 -3.49 -17.34
N LYS A 146 8.78 -4.12 -17.83
CA LYS A 146 8.61 -4.42 -19.27
C LYS A 146 8.03 -3.26 -20.06
N ILE A 147 7.36 -2.32 -19.40
CA ILE A 147 6.71 -1.17 -20.05
C ILE A 147 7.52 0.12 -19.94
N GLU A 148 8.50 0.16 -19.04
CA GLU A 148 9.38 1.33 -18.95
C GLU A 148 10.40 1.32 -20.12
N LYS A 149 10.32 2.34 -20.97
CA LYS A 149 11.26 2.52 -22.09
C LYS A 149 12.58 3.15 -21.64
N LYS A 150 12.54 3.97 -20.59
CA LYS A 150 13.71 4.65 -20.02
C LYS A 150 13.68 4.47 -18.52
N LYS A 151 14.81 4.09 -17.93
CA LYS A 151 14.97 4.06 -16.47
C LYS A 151 14.99 5.49 -15.92
N MET A 152 14.30 5.69 -14.82
CA MET A 152 14.30 6.95 -14.08
C MET A 152 15.60 7.13 -13.29
#